data_92946aa1d95f4b66c8b3e8323c107654
#
_entry.id   92946aa1d95f4b66c8b3e8323c107654
#
_cell.length_a   1.000
_cell.length_b   1.000
_cell.length_c   1.000
_cell.angle_alpha   90.00
_cell.angle_beta   90.00
_cell.angle_gamma   90.00
#
_symmetry.space_group_name_H-M   'P 1'
#
loop_
_entity.id
_entity.type
_entity.pdbx_description
1 polymer ?
#
loop_
_entity_poly.entity_id
_entity_poly.type
_entity_poly.pdbx_seq_one_letter_code
_entity_poly.pdbx_strand_id
1 'polypeptide(L)'
;MDNKTKTFGKLSAEEISALKDKHGDVFLVKVDDAEGNIHHGYLRTPTRRDLSAASVAGSKDPLKFNEVTMRQCWVGGDESIRTDDYLFLSASGVISEMIVIGEARLEKL
;
A
#
# COMPACT_ATOMS: atom_id res chain seq x y z
N MET A 1 14.18 -27.04 -16.77
CA MET A 1 14.12 -25.64 -16.66
C MET A 1 13.26 -25.11 -15.57
N ASP A 2 13.85 -24.37 -14.68
CA ASP A 2 13.13 -23.81 -13.55
C ASP A 2 12.64 -22.43 -13.84
N ASN A 3 11.33 -22.30 -13.94
CA ASN A 3 10.70 -20.98 -14.00
C ASN A 3 10.11 -20.66 -12.64
N LYS A 4 10.91 -20.90 -11.60
CA LYS A 4 10.40 -20.66 -10.26
C LYS A 4 10.22 -19.19 -10.01
N THR A 5 8.98 -18.82 -9.75
CA THR A 5 8.63 -17.50 -9.26
C THR A 5 9.06 -17.42 -7.80
N LYS A 6 9.80 -16.38 -7.48
CA LYS A 6 10.15 -16.09 -6.08
C LYS A 6 9.17 -15.08 -5.53
N THR A 7 8.89 -15.21 -4.24
CA THR A 7 8.04 -14.26 -3.53
C THR A 7 8.87 -13.61 -2.44
N PHE A 8 8.93 -12.28 -2.47
CA PHE A 8 9.68 -11.50 -1.50
C PHE A 8 8.74 -10.79 -0.55
N GLY A 9 9.09 -10.81 0.72
CA GLY A 9 8.36 -10.04 1.72
C GLY A 9 7.08 -10.69 2.22
N LYS A 10 6.79 -11.94 1.84
CA LYS A 10 5.57 -12.61 2.28
C LYS A 10 5.62 -12.88 3.78
N LEU A 11 4.61 -12.39 4.50
CA LEU A 11 4.49 -12.61 5.93
C LEU A 11 3.74 -13.92 6.21
N SER A 12 3.98 -14.50 7.38
CA SER A 12 3.24 -15.68 7.83
C SER A 12 1.82 -15.30 8.23
N ALA A 13 0.95 -16.31 8.33
CA ALA A 13 -0.41 -16.09 8.79
C ALA A 13 -0.43 -15.48 10.20
N GLU A 14 0.49 -15.89 11.07
CA GLU A 14 0.59 -15.37 12.43
C GLU A 14 1.01 -13.90 12.45
N GLU A 15 1.97 -13.54 11.60
CA GLU A 15 2.42 -12.16 11.47
C GLU A 15 1.29 -11.27 10.96
N ILE A 16 0.54 -11.74 9.96
CA ILE A 16 -0.59 -11.00 9.42
C ILE A 16 -1.67 -10.83 10.48
N SER A 17 -1.96 -11.89 11.24
CA SER A 17 -2.97 -11.83 12.31
C SER A 17 -2.57 -10.81 13.37
N ALA A 18 -1.30 -10.76 13.74
CA ALA A 18 -0.81 -9.80 14.71
C ALA A 18 -0.96 -8.36 14.21
N LEU A 19 -0.70 -8.14 12.91
CA LEU A 19 -0.89 -6.81 12.30
C LEU A 19 -2.35 -6.40 12.31
N LYS A 20 -3.26 -7.33 12.03
CA LYS A 20 -4.70 -7.05 12.06
C LYS A 20 -5.18 -6.72 13.47
N ASP A 21 -4.66 -7.41 14.46
CA ASP A 21 -5.00 -7.12 15.86
C ASP A 21 -4.57 -5.72 16.27
N LYS A 22 -3.44 -5.26 15.74
CA LYS A 22 -2.88 -3.98 16.09
C LYS A 22 -3.48 -2.82 15.29
N HIS A 23 -3.75 -3.05 14.01
CA HIS A 23 -4.10 -1.97 13.07
C HIS A 23 -5.51 -2.05 12.49
N GLY A 24 -6.20 -3.15 12.67
CA GLY A 24 -7.47 -3.41 11.98
C GLY A 24 -7.20 -3.97 10.59
N ASP A 25 -7.88 -3.45 9.59
CA ASP A 25 -7.71 -3.96 8.23
C ASP A 25 -6.29 -3.77 7.71
N VAL A 26 -5.77 -4.82 7.10
CA VAL A 26 -4.44 -4.81 6.48
C VAL A 26 -4.62 -5.25 5.04
N PHE A 27 -3.99 -4.49 4.13
CA PHE A 27 -4.06 -4.75 2.69
C PHE A 27 -2.76 -5.33 2.21
N LEU A 28 -2.85 -6.27 1.31
CA LEU A 28 -1.69 -6.86 0.64
C LEU A 28 -1.58 -6.27 -0.76
N VAL A 29 -0.45 -5.62 -1.02
CA VAL A 29 -0.11 -5.17 -2.36
C VAL A 29 0.89 -6.17 -2.94
N LYS A 30 0.55 -6.76 -4.07
CA LYS A 30 1.43 -7.68 -4.79
C LYS A 30 1.94 -6.98 -6.03
N VAL A 31 3.24 -6.94 -6.21
CA VAL A 31 3.83 -6.33 -7.40
C VAL A 31 4.69 -7.38 -8.11
N ASP A 32 4.40 -7.57 -9.39
CA ASP A 32 5.21 -8.45 -10.23
C ASP A 32 6.37 -7.65 -10.81
N ASP A 33 7.59 -8.18 -10.71
CA ASP A 33 8.72 -7.53 -11.33
C ASP A 33 8.92 -8.06 -12.76
N ALA A 34 9.90 -7.50 -13.47
CA ALA A 34 10.16 -7.85 -14.86
C ALA A 34 10.62 -9.29 -15.04
N GLU A 35 11.07 -9.93 -13.97
CA GLU A 35 11.58 -11.30 -14.01
C GLU A 35 10.54 -12.31 -13.55
N GLY A 36 9.31 -11.86 -13.28
CA GLY A 36 8.23 -12.74 -12.86
C GLY A 36 8.19 -13.03 -11.36
N ASN A 37 9.04 -12.38 -10.59
CA ASN A 37 8.99 -12.52 -9.13
C ASN A 37 7.89 -11.65 -8.56
N ILE A 38 7.36 -12.04 -7.41
CA ILE A 38 6.26 -11.31 -6.76
C ILE A 38 6.78 -10.66 -5.48
N HIS A 39 6.48 -9.39 -5.30
CA HIS A 39 6.86 -8.65 -4.11
C HIS A 39 5.62 -8.33 -3.30
N HIS A 40 5.62 -8.65 -2.02
CA HIS A 40 4.50 -8.43 -1.12
C HIS A 40 4.77 -7.22 -0.24
N GLY A 41 3.82 -6.31 -0.17
CA GLY A 41 3.85 -5.20 0.75
C GLY A 41 2.53 -5.18 1.52
N TYR A 42 2.59 -4.82 2.80
CA TYR A 42 1.42 -4.81 3.67
C TYR A 42 1.21 -3.42 4.21
N LEU A 43 -0.03 -2.95 4.13
CA LEU A 43 -0.38 -1.59 4.51
C LEU A 43 -1.65 -1.62 5.34
N ARG A 44 -1.72 -0.70 6.32
CA ARG A 44 -2.95 -0.50 7.07
C ARG A 44 -3.83 0.53 6.35
N THR A 45 -5.10 0.59 6.72
CA THR A 45 -6.01 1.59 6.17
C THR A 45 -5.51 3.00 6.48
N PRO A 46 -5.45 3.89 5.48
CA PRO A 46 -5.08 5.29 5.73
C PRO A 46 -6.11 5.98 6.62
N THR A 47 -5.61 6.80 7.53
CA THR A 47 -6.46 7.68 8.34
C THR A 47 -6.61 9.02 7.62
N ARG A 48 -7.55 9.85 8.11
CA ARG A 48 -7.71 11.19 7.56
C ARG A 48 -6.42 12.00 7.71
N ARG A 49 -5.68 11.80 8.80
CA ARG A 49 -4.39 12.47 9.02
C ARG A 49 -3.36 12.04 7.96
N ASP A 50 -3.32 10.74 7.65
CA ASP A 50 -2.41 10.22 6.62
C ASP A 50 -2.71 10.85 5.27
N LEU A 51 -3.99 10.90 4.90
CA LEU A 51 -4.42 11.46 3.63
C LEU A 51 -4.20 12.96 3.56
N SER A 52 -4.34 13.65 4.68
CA SER A 52 -4.06 15.09 4.75
C SER A 52 -2.59 15.35 4.47
N ALA A 53 -1.70 14.59 5.12
CA ALA A 53 -0.26 14.72 4.89
C ALA A 53 0.10 14.40 3.43
N ALA A 54 -0.50 13.34 2.88
CA ALA A 54 -0.28 12.95 1.49
C ALA A 54 -0.75 14.03 0.52
N SER A 55 -1.89 14.67 0.82
CA SER A 55 -2.45 15.72 -0.04
C SER A 55 -1.56 16.95 -0.06
N VAL A 56 -1.01 17.34 1.09
CA VAL A 56 -0.08 18.46 1.16
C VAL A 56 1.16 18.16 0.32
N ALA A 57 1.75 16.98 0.48
CA ALA A 57 2.93 16.58 -0.27
C ALA A 57 2.63 16.49 -1.77
N GLY A 58 1.45 16.02 -2.13
CA GLY A 58 1.04 15.81 -3.51
C GLY A 58 0.59 17.07 -4.24
N SER A 59 0.48 18.20 -3.54
CA SER A 59 -0.03 19.43 -4.15
C SER A 59 0.87 19.97 -5.26
N LYS A 60 2.18 19.75 -5.15
CA LYS A 60 3.16 20.19 -6.15
C LYS A 60 3.70 19.03 -6.97
N ASP A 61 3.69 17.84 -6.43
CA ASP A 61 4.22 16.64 -7.07
C ASP A 61 3.26 15.50 -6.79
N PRO A 62 2.39 15.13 -7.75
CA PRO A 62 1.39 14.08 -7.54
C PRO A 62 1.95 12.75 -7.08
N LEU A 63 3.18 12.40 -7.47
CA LEU A 63 3.79 11.15 -7.02
C LEU A 63 4.05 11.14 -5.53
N LYS A 64 4.19 12.30 -4.91
CA LYS A 64 4.39 12.41 -3.47
C LYS A 64 3.17 11.96 -2.67
N PHE A 65 1.97 12.07 -3.25
CA PHE A 65 0.76 11.58 -2.58
C PHE A 65 0.90 10.10 -2.26
N ASN A 66 1.26 9.29 -3.26
CA ASN A 66 1.40 7.85 -3.07
C ASN A 66 2.60 7.51 -2.19
N GLU A 67 3.70 8.26 -2.35
CA GLU A 67 4.88 8.05 -1.54
C GLU A 67 4.58 8.25 -0.05
N VAL A 68 3.91 9.33 0.30
CA VAL A 68 3.55 9.63 1.69
C VAL A 68 2.54 8.63 2.21
N THR A 69 1.51 8.29 1.41
CA THR A 69 0.51 7.30 1.81
C THR A 69 1.17 5.96 2.12
N MET A 70 2.06 5.49 1.24
CA MET A 70 2.76 4.23 1.46
C MET A 70 3.64 4.28 2.71
N ARG A 71 4.37 5.36 2.91
CA ARG A 71 5.25 5.50 4.06
C ARG A 71 4.46 5.49 5.38
N GLN A 72 3.34 6.21 5.42
CA GLN A 72 2.54 6.30 6.63
C GLN A 72 1.83 4.99 6.96
N CYS A 73 1.40 4.26 5.95
CA CYS A 73 0.56 3.08 6.14
C CYS A 73 1.33 1.75 6.11
N TRP A 74 2.61 1.78 5.77
CA TRP A 74 3.42 0.57 5.64
C TRP A 74 3.55 -0.15 6.98
N VAL A 75 3.21 -1.44 6.99
CA VAL A 75 3.30 -2.24 8.21
C VAL A 75 4.19 -3.48 8.06
N GLY A 76 4.62 -3.80 6.87
CA GLY A 76 5.55 -4.92 6.67
C GLY A 76 5.70 -5.31 5.22
N GLY A 77 6.60 -6.25 4.98
CA GLY A 77 6.83 -6.79 3.65
C GLY A 77 8.15 -6.36 3.04
N ASP A 78 8.21 -6.38 1.71
CA ASP A 78 9.44 -6.09 0.98
C ASP A 78 9.60 -4.59 0.76
N GLU A 79 10.61 -4.02 1.41
CA GLU A 79 10.90 -2.58 1.31
C GLU A 79 11.22 -2.12 -0.11
N SER A 80 11.62 -3.02 -1.00
CA SER A 80 11.90 -2.67 -2.39
C SER A 80 10.71 -2.03 -3.07
N ILE A 81 9.49 -2.36 -2.65
CA ILE A 81 8.27 -1.75 -3.21
C ILE A 81 8.31 -0.23 -3.04
N ARG A 82 8.89 0.26 -1.96
CA ARG A 82 8.97 1.69 -1.69
C ARG A 82 10.23 2.37 -2.25
N THR A 83 11.27 1.60 -2.52
CA THR A 83 12.58 2.16 -2.89
C THR A 83 12.93 1.96 -4.35
N ASP A 84 12.40 0.94 -4.99
CA ASP A 84 12.65 0.68 -6.40
C ASP A 84 11.58 1.39 -7.23
N ASP A 85 12.01 2.18 -8.22
CA ASP A 85 11.08 3.00 -9.00
C ASP A 85 10.02 2.19 -9.73
N TYR A 86 10.42 1.08 -10.34
CA TYR A 86 9.49 0.23 -11.07
C TYR A 86 8.40 -0.34 -10.15
N LEU A 87 8.83 -0.87 -9.00
CA LEU A 87 7.90 -1.47 -8.04
C LEU A 87 7.02 -0.39 -7.39
N PHE A 88 7.60 0.75 -7.06
CA PHE A 88 6.85 1.85 -6.48
C PHE A 88 5.76 2.37 -7.42
N LEU A 89 6.12 2.61 -8.69
CA LEU A 89 5.16 3.11 -9.66
C LEU A 89 4.06 2.10 -9.94
N SER A 90 4.41 0.81 -9.98
CA SER A 90 3.42 -0.25 -10.16
C SER A 90 2.45 -0.31 -8.98
N ALA A 91 2.96 -0.26 -7.75
CA ALA A 91 2.13 -0.27 -6.55
C ALA A 91 1.23 0.97 -6.49
N SER A 92 1.74 2.12 -6.94
CA SER A 92 0.98 3.37 -6.91
C SER A 92 -0.34 3.27 -7.67
N GLY A 93 -0.39 2.42 -8.68
CA GLY A 93 -1.61 2.24 -9.47
C GLY A 93 -2.79 1.65 -8.69
N VAL A 94 -2.53 0.98 -7.57
CA VAL A 94 -3.59 0.33 -6.78
C VAL A 94 -3.73 0.90 -5.37
N ILE A 95 -2.86 1.80 -4.97
CA ILE A 95 -2.87 2.35 -3.60
C ILE A 95 -4.19 3.05 -3.26
N SER A 96 -4.79 3.73 -4.22
CA SER A 96 -6.06 4.43 -3.98
C SER A 96 -7.21 3.49 -3.63
N GLU A 97 -7.10 2.22 -3.96
CA GLU A 97 -8.14 1.24 -3.64
C GLU A 97 -8.25 0.96 -2.15
N MET A 98 -7.24 1.33 -1.37
CA MET A 98 -7.31 1.21 0.09
C MET A 98 -8.22 2.27 0.71
N ILE A 99 -8.53 3.32 -0.02
CA ILE A 99 -9.35 4.40 0.49
C ILE A 99 -10.81 4.02 0.32
N VAL A 100 -11.41 3.54 1.42
CA VAL A 100 -12.80 3.11 1.41
C VAL A 100 -13.67 4.31 1.74
N ILE A 101 -14.54 4.66 0.80
CA ILE A 101 -15.46 5.78 0.96
C ILE A 101 -16.87 5.23 0.97
N GLY A 102 -17.60 5.51 2.05
CA GLY A 102 -19.01 5.14 2.13
C GLY A 102 -19.88 6.12 1.35
N GLU A 103 -21.17 5.82 1.31
CA GLU A 103 -22.12 6.74 0.69
C GLU A 103 -22.59 7.76 1.71
N ALA A 104 -22.64 9.00 1.28
CA ALA A 104 -23.19 10.09 2.10
C ALA A 104 -24.15 10.90 1.25
N ARG A 105 -25.16 11.44 1.89
CA ARG A 105 -26.14 12.29 1.23
C ARG A 105 -26.26 13.58 2.02
N LEU A 106 -26.39 14.68 1.30
CA LEU A 106 -26.62 15.96 1.91
C LEU A 106 -28.06 16.36 1.63
N GLU A 107 -28.79 16.69 2.67
CA GLU A 107 -30.20 17.08 2.57
C GLU A 107 -30.38 18.44 3.20
N LYS A 108 -30.96 19.37 2.45
CA LYS A 108 -31.29 20.70 2.98
C LYS A 108 -32.65 20.62 3.64
N LEU A 109 -32.72 21.01 4.90
CA LEU A 109 -33.97 21.01 5.67
C LEU A 109 -34.72 22.30 5.55
#